data_f9833b7149c305c4820f605dfcb7d8bd
#
_entry.id   f9833b7149c305c4820f605dfcb7d8bd
#
_cell.length_a   1.000
_cell.length_b   1.000
_cell.length_c   1.000
_cell.angle_alpha   90.00
_cell.angle_beta   90.00
_cell.angle_gamma   90.00
#
_symmetry.space_group_name_H-M   'P 1'
#
loop_
_entity.id
_entity.type
_entity.pdbx_description
1 polymer ?
#
loop_
_entity_poly.entity_id
_entity_poly.type
_entity_poly.pdbx_seq_one_letter_code
_entity_poly.pdbx_strand_id
1 'polypeptide(L)'
;MRITGTERDADPDGRPVYLLGVEIAQRYRHAVGSSSPFYEGLEQGVLRATRCTGCGASWFPPRRFCEEDLTETDWYDLPGTGTVTAATRVHSPPPFGGIDPPYILASIRLDGVRGGITHRVIGAETPQHGAAVTVKFIDEAPAHPLLAFAFAIEGATP
;
A
#
# COMPACT_ATOMS: atom_id res chain seq x y z
N MET A 1 -45.00 13.32 -1.26
CA MET A 1 -44.36 12.34 -0.36
C MET A 1 -42.89 12.72 -0.25
N ARG A 2 -42.36 13.05 0.91
CA ARG A 2 -40.94 13.40 1.12
C ARG A 2 -40.19 12.14 1.61
N ILE A 3 -39.17 11.74 0.91
CA ILE A 3 -38.32 10.62 1.32
C ILE A 3 -37.38 11.14 2.41
N THR A 4 -37.50 10.61 3.62
CA THR A 4 -36.65 10.98 4.75
C THR A 4 -35.26 10.35 4.59
N GLY A 5 -34.20 11.12 4.91
CA GLY A 5 -32.81 10.65 4.81
C GLY A 5 -32.15 10.88 3.43
N THR A 6 -32.85 11.57 2.51
CA THR A 6 -32.27 11.98 1.23
C THR A 6 -32.26 13.50 1.09
N GLU A 7 -31.21 14.04 0.50
CA GLU A 7 -31.12 15.42 0.07
C GLU A 7 -31.36 15.49 -1.44
N ARG A 8 -32.13 16.49 -1.90
CA ARG A 8 -32.37 16.70 -3.32
C ARG A 8 -31.43 17.77 -3.84
N ASP A 9 -30.68 17.43 -4.88
CA ASP A 9 -29.73 18.30 -5.54
C ASP A 9 -30.01 18.27 -7.07
N ALA A 10 -29.19 18.94 -7.87
CA ALA A 10 -29.26 18.93 -9.33
C ALA A 10 -27.86 18.62 -9.91
N ASP A 11 -27.83 17.85 -10.99
CA ASP A 11 -26.63 17.65 -11.79
C ASP A 11 -26.27 18.92 -12.59
N PRO A 12 -25.11 18.97 -13.26
CA PRO A 12 -24.72 20.11 -14.09
C PRO A 12 -25.72 20.49 -15.22
N ASP A 13 -26.55 19.52 -15.63
CA ASP A 13 -27.60 19.73 -16.63
C ASP A 13 -28.95 20.17 -16.01
N GLY A 14 -28.97 20.37 -14.68
CA GLY A 14 -30.15 20.79 -13.93
C GLY A 14 -31.20 19.69 -13.67
N ARG A 15 -30.84 18.40 -13.88
CA ARG A 15 -31.71 17.27 -13.60
C ARG A 15 -31.72 16.98 -12.10
N PRO A 16 -32.86 16.62 -11.49
CA PRO A 16 -32.91 16.30 -10.08
C PRO A 16 -32.14 15.02 -9.76
N VAL A 17 -31.22 15.12 -8.81
CA VAL A 17 -30.49 13.98 -8.20
C VAL A 17 -30.84 13.89 -6.72
N TYR A 18 -30.81 12.68 -6.16
CA TYR A 18 -31.03 12.44 -4.75
C TYR A 18 -29.75 11.94 -4.13
N LEU A 19 -29.27 12.64 -3.12
CA LEU A 19 -28.10 12.25 -2.34
C LEU A 19 -28.57 11.46 -1.12
N LEU A 20 -28.01 10.27 -0.91
CA LEU A 20 -28.19 9.45 0.27
C LEU A 20 -26.90 9.49 1.10
N GLY A 21 -26.97 10.10 2.27
CA GLY A 21 -25.86 10.03 3.23
C GLY A 21 -25.82 8.65 3.89
N VAL A 22 -24.71 7.95 3.74
CA VAL A 22 -24.45 6.69 4.47
C VAL A 22 -23.13 6.83 5.21
N GLU A 23 -23.18 6.69 6.53
CA GLU A 23 -21.98 6.64 7.36
C GLU A 23 -21.81 5.20 7.88
N ILE A 24 -20.67 4.59 7.54
CA ILE A 24 -20.30 3.25 8.01
C ILE A 24 -18.98 3.37 8.77
N ALA A 25 -19.01 3.16 10.09
CA ALA A 25 -17.83 3.13 10.93
C ALA A 25 -17.60 1.71 11.46
N GLN A 26 -16.41 1.15 11.21
CA GLN A 26 -16.02 -0.17 11.69
C GLN A 26 -14.66 -0.07 12.41
N ARG A 27 -14.57 -0.65 13.59
CA ARG A 27 -13.32 -0.74 14.36
C ARG A 27 -13.01 -2.20 14.62
N TYR A 28 -11.83 -2.63 14.16
CA TYR A 28 -11.34 -3.99 14.37
C TYR A 28 -10.09 -3.99 15.23
N ARG A 29 -9.99 -5.00 16.06
CA ARG A 29 -8.76 -5.35 16.78
C ARG A 29 -8.61 -6.87 16.71
N HIS A 30 -7.65 -7.34 15.95
CA HIS A 30 -7.38 -8.77 15.78
C HIS A 30 -5.87 -9.02 15.78
N ALA A 31 -5.49 -10.23 16.13
CA ALA A 31 -4.10 -10.67 16.03
C ALA A 31 -3.73 -10.92 14.57
N VAL A 32 -2.55 -10.49 14.15
CA VAL A 32 -2.05 -10.71 12.79
C VAL A 32 -1.43 -12.10 12.60
N GLY A 33 -1.24 -12.86 13.70
CA GLY A 33 -0.83 -14.26 13.70
C GLY A 33 0.49 -14.49 12.99
N SER A 34 0.48 -15.38 12.00
CA SER A 34 1.67 -15.74 11.21
C SER A 34 2.27 -14.58 10.39
N SER A 35 1.59 -13.44 10.28
CA SER A 35 2.11 -12.23 9.62
C SER A 35 2.88 -11.31 10.58
N SER A 36 3.00 -11.63 11.87
CA SER A 36 3.73 -10.82 12.85
C SER A 36 5.17 -10.49 12.44
N PRO A 37 5.96 -11.41 11.83
CA PRO A 37 7.33 -11.10 11.42
C PRO A 37 7.43 -9.97 10.39
N PHE A 38 6.38 -9.73 9.58
CA PHE A 38 6.35 -8.59 8.68
C PHE A 38 6.35 -7.26 9.47
N TYR A 39 5.49 -7.15 10.49
CA TYR A 39 5.40 -5.94 11.32
C TYR A 39 6.65 -5.72 12.18
N GLU A 40 7.23 -6.79 12.73
CA GLU A 40 8.52 -6.75 13.41
C GLU A 40 9.65 -6.25 12.48
N GLY A 41 9.62 -6.66 11.20
CA GLY A 41 10.52 -6.14 10.18
C GLY A 41 10.36 -4.63 9.98
N LEU A 42 9.13 -4.12 9.90
CA LEU A 42 8.87 -2.68 9.77
C LEU A 42 9.43 -1.89 10.97
N GLU A 43 9.28 -2.40 12.19
CA GLU A 43 9.85 -1.79 13.40
C GLU A 43 11.38 -1.77 13.40
N GLN A 44 12.01 -2.75 12.74
CA GLN A 44 13.46 -2.87 12.59
C GLN A 44 14.01 -2.14 11.35
N GLY A 45 13.18 -1.46 10.58
CA GLY A 45 13.58 -0.81 9.33
C GLY A 45 13.93 -1.81 8.22
N VAL A 46 13.27 -2.96 8.19
CA VAL A 46 13.49 -4.03 7.20
C VAL A 46 12.17 -4.44 6.55
N LEU A 47 12.17 -4.56 5.24
CA LEU A 47 11.03 -5.10 4.49
C LEU A 47 11.20 -6.62 4.36
N ARG A 48 10.27 -7.39 4.94
CA ARG A 48 10.32 -8.87 4.94
C ARG A 48 9.39 -9.47 3.91
N ALA A 49 9.86 -10.51 3.26
CA ALA A 49 9.12 -11.36 2.33
C ALA A 49 9.15 -12.82 2.78
N THR A 50 8.52 -13.69 2.02
CA THR A 50 8.54 -15.13 2.28
C THR A 50 9.07 -15.90 1.08
N ARG A 51 9.77 -17.02 1.34
CA ARG A 51 10.31 -17.93 0.34
C ARG A 51 9.84 -19.35 0.62
N CYS A 52 9.37 -20.03 -0.42
CA CYS A 52 9.00 -21.45 -0.34
C CYS A 52 10.22 -22.32 -0.03
N THR A 53 10.10 -23.18 0.96
CA THR A 53 11.17 -24.14 1.33
C THR A 53 11.29 -25.30 0.34
N GLY A 54 10.24 -25.57 -0.45
CA GLY A 54 10.21 -26.62 -1.47
C GLY A 54 10.78 -26.15 -2.81
N CYS A 55 10.13 -25.18 -3.47
CA CYS A 55 10.49 -24.75 -4.83
C CYS A 55 11.39 -23.50 -4.86
N GLY A 56 11.64 -22.82 -3.73
CA GLY A 56 12.45 -21.61 -3.66
C GLY A 56 11.77 -20.33 -4.19
N ALA A 57 10.52 -20.40 -4.64
CA ALA A 57 9.77 -19.23 -5.07
C ALA A 57 9.59 -18.24 -3.92
N SER A 58 9.80 -16.95 -4.19
CA SER A 58 9.74 -15.87 -3.21
C SER A 58 8.55 -14.96 -3.48
N TRP A 59 7.88 -14.48 -2.41
CA TRP A 59 6.60 -13.79 -2.50
C TRP A 59 6.57 -12.49 -1.71
N PHE A 60 6.06 -11.45 -2.37
CA PHE A 60 5.61 -10.23 -1.71
C PHE A 60 4.28 -9.76 -2.33
N PRO A 61 3.22 -9.47 -1.54
CA PRO A 61 3.13 -9.58 -0.07
C PRO A 61 3.44 -10.98 0.45
N PRO A 62 3.91 -11.09 1.72
CA PRO A 62 4.27 -12.37 2.33
C PRO A 62 3.11 -13.35 2.35
N ARG A 63 3.38 -14.62 2.13
CA ARG A 63 2.40 -15.72 2.14
C ARG A 63 2.87 -16.84 3.05
N ARG A 64 1.97 -17.42 3.80
CA ARG A 64 2.28 -18.56 4.65
C ARG A 64 2.57 -19.84 3.86
N PHE A 65 1.89 -20.02 2.73
CA PHE A 65 2.02 -21.20 1.88
C PHE A 65 2.33 -20.77 0.44
N CYS A 66 3.15 -21.56 -0.23
CA CYS A 66 3.42 -21.46 -1.65
C CYS A 66 2.17 -21.76 -2.46
N GLU A 67 1.90 -21.00 -3.51
CA GLU A 67 0.73 -21.25 -4.38
C GLU A 67 0.96 -22.39 -5.38
N GLU A 68 2.21 -22.83 -5.58
CA GLU A 68 2.55 -23.87 -6.54
C GLU A 68 2.50 -25.28 -5.94
N ASP A 69 2.98 -25.44 -4.70
CA ASP A 69 3.16 -26.76 -4.07
C ASP A 69 2.55 -26.86 -2.66
N LEU A 70 1.93 -25.77 -2.17
CA LEU A 70 1.34 -25.65 -0.83
C LEU A 70 2.34 -25.88 0.31
N THR A 71 3.63 -25.89 0.04
CA THR A 71 4.68 -25.98 1.06
C THR A 71 4.71 -24.71 1.90
N GLU A 72 4.99 -24.84 3.18
CA GLU A 72 5.15 -23.71 4.08
C GLU A 72 6.36 -22.84 3.66
N THR A 73 6.25 -21.55 3.88
CA THR A 73 7.28 -20.58 3.48
C THR A 73 8.04 -20.07 4.69
N ASP A 74 9.32 -19.73 4.49
CA ASP A 74 10.17 -19.08 5.48
C ASP A 74 10.31 -17.60 5.22
N TRP A 75 10.47 -16.82 6.28
CA TRP A 75 10.71 -15.39 6.24
C TRP A 75 12.15 -15.04 5.90
N TYR A 76 12.35 -13.97 5.12
CA TYR A 76 13.66 -13.41 4.84
C TYR A 76 13.57 -11.92 4.54
N ASP A 77 14.70 -11.21 4.69
CA ASP A 77 14.80 -9.78 4.51
C ASP A 77 15.02 -9.43 3.02
N LEU A 78 14.23 -8.47 2.52
CA LEU A 78 14.37 -7.95 1.16
C LEU A 78 15.37 -6.78 1.12
N PRO A 79 16.06 -6.57 -0.01
CA PRO A 79 16.89 -5.38 -0.22
C PRO A 79 16.05 -4.08 -0.26
N GLY A 80 14.74 -4.20 -0.48
CA GLY A 80 13.83 -3.06 -0.52
C GLY A 80 13.92 -2.23 -1.82
N THR A 81 14.57 -2.76 -2.86
CA THR A 81 14.64 -2.15 -4.19
C THR A 81 13.54 -2.66 -5.10
N GLY A 82 13.26 -1.91 -6.16
CA GLY A 82 12.25 -2.30 -7.14
C GLY A 82 12.12 -1.32 -8.29
N THR A 83 11.15 -1.60 -9.16
CA THR A 83 10.90 -0.82 -10.37
C THR A 83 9.44 -0.40 -10.45
N VAL A 84 9.20 0.85 -10.75
CA VAL A 84 7.86 1.41 -10.98
C VAL A 84 7.25 0.83 -12.25
N THR A 85 6.06 0.26 -12.15
CA THR A 85 5.29 -0.24 -13.31
C THR A 85 4.15 0.70 -13.70
N ALA A 86 3.63 1.47 -12.77
CA ALA A 86 2.66 2.53 -13.00
C ALA A 86 2.70 3.52 -11.83
N ALA A 87 2.36 4.78 -12.07
CA ALA A 87 2.27 5.78 -11.01
C ALA A 87 1.18 6.80 -11.31
N THR A 88 0.62 7.37 -10.25
CA THR A 88 -0.38 8.43 -10.32
C THR A 88 -0.25 9.41 -9.17
N ARG A 89 -0.69 10.64 -9.38
CA ARG A 89 -0.86 11.65 -8.34
C ARG A 89 -2.28 11.58 -7.79
N VAL A 90 -2.41 11.45 -6.48
CA VAL A 90 -3.69 11.32 -5.77
C VAL A 90 -4.02 12.66 -5.12
N HIS A 91 -5.25 13.14 -5.32
CA HIS A 91 -5.73 14.43 -4.82
C HIS A 91 -6.78 14.32 -3.71
N SER A 92 -7.05 13.11 -3.23
CA SER A 92 -7.92 12.85 -2.07
C SER A 92 -7.16 12.18 -0.95
N PRO A 93 -7.51 12.42 0.32
CA PRO A 93 -6.85 11.74 1.44
C PRO A 93 -7.13 10.23 1.41
N PRO A 94 -6.21 9.39 1.92
CA PRO A 94 -6.47 7.96 2.06
C PRO A 94 -7.53 7.71 3.14
N PRO A 95 -8.29 6.60 3.04
CA PRO A 95 -9.39 6.30 3.96
C PRO A 95 -8.98 6.14 5.44
N PHE A 96 -7.71 5.86 5.71
CA PHE A 96 -7.15 5.74 7.06
C PHE A 96 -6.42 7.01 7.56
N GLY A 97 -6.41 8.10 6.76
CA GLY A 97 -5.75 9.35 7.11
C GLY A 97 -4.21 9.28 7.08
N GLY A 98 -3.55 10.29 7.66
CA GLY A 98 -2.10 10.31 7.87
C GLY A 98 -1.25 10.70 6.67
N ILE A 99 -1.86 11.05 5.52
CA ILE A 99 -1.20 11.64 4.36
C ILE A 99 -2.06 12.77 3.82
N ASP A 100 -1.48 13.96 3.68
CA ASP A 100 -2.13 15.09 3.03
C ASP A 100 -1.97 15.00 1.50
N PRO A 101 -3.05 15.22 0.73
CA PRO A 101 -2.96 15.31 -0.72
C PRO A 101 -2.33 16.66 -1.17
N PRO A 102 -1.67 16.74 -2.35
CA PRO A 102 -1.48 15.62 -3.25
C PRO A 102 -0.29 14.72 -2.86
N TYR A 103 -0.41 13.42 -3.09
CA TYR A 103 0.68 12.46 -2.92
C TYR A 103 0.77 11.50 -4.11
N ILE A 104 1.86 10.78 -4.22
CA ILE A 104 2.10 9.85 -5.34
C ILE A 104 1.91 8.42 -4.85
N LEU A 105 1.08 7.66 -5.59
CA LEU A 105 1.02 6.21 -5.50
C LEU A 105 1.64 5.58 -6.74
N ALA A 106 2.41 4.52 -6.54
CA ALA A 106 2.95 3.74 -7.64
C ALA A 106 2.76 2.24 -7.40
N SER A 107 2.51 1.51 -8.47
CA SER A 107 2.67 0.06 -8.49
C SER A 107 4.14 -0.26 -8.72
N ILE A 108 4.72 -1.00 -7.80
CA ILE A 108 6.16 -1.29 -7.75
C ILE A 108 6.34 -2.80 -7.79
N ARG A 109 7.13 -3.29 -8.75
CA ARG A 109 7.65 -4.64 -8.77
C ARG A 109 8.93 -4.67 -7.94
N LEU A 110 8.92 -5.40 -6.84
CA LEU A 110 10.08 -5.54 -5.96
C LEU A 110 11.07 -6.56 -6.53
N ASP A 111 12.35 -6.30 -6.29
CA ASP A 111 13.42 -7.19 -6.73
C ASP A 111 13.48 -8.46 -5.87
N GLY A 112 13.75 -9.60 -6.51
CA GLY A 112 13.93 -10.89 -5.84
C GLY A 112 12.66 -11.60 -5.43
N VAL A 113 11.47 -11.08 -5.75
CA VAL A 113 10.18 -11.71 -5.42
C VAL A 113 9.22 -11.76 -6.59
N ARG A 114 8.27 -12.68 -6.52
CA ARG A 114 7.06 -12.65 -7.34
C ARG A 114 6.04 -11.70 -6.71
N GLY A 115 5.36 -10.91 -7.53
CA GLY A 115 4.40 -9.89 -7.09
C GLY A 115 5.03 -8.51 -6.93
N GLY A 116 4.38 -7.70 -6.13
CA GLY A 116 4.74 -6.30 -5.91
C GLY A 116 3.77 -5.61 -4.99
N ILE A 117 3.89 -4.30 -4.88
CA ILE A 117 3.05 -3.48 -4.00
C ILE A 117 2.63 -2.19 -4.71
N THR A 118 1.40 -1.75 -4.45
CA THR A 118 1.00 -0.36 -4.72
C THR A 118 1.21 0.45 -3.45
N HIS A 119 2.13 1.41 -3.51
CA HIS A 119 2.53 2.16 -2.32
C HIS A 119 2.92 3.60 -2.63
N ARG A 120 3.06 4.41 -1.57
CA ARG A 120 3.47 5.80 -1.66
C ARG A 120 4.92 5.89 -2.16
N VAL A 121 5.14 6.85 -3.07
CA VAL A 121 6.48 7.27 -3.49
C VAL A 121 6.73 8.70 -3.01
N ILE A 122 7.88 8.92 -2.36
CA ILE A 122 8.34 10.24 -1.94
C ILE A 122 9.00 10.92 -3.14
N GLY A 123 8.60 12.15 -3.41
CA GLY A 123 9.15 12.96 -4.49
C GLY A 123 8.18 14.03 -4.95
N ALA A 124 8.69 15.03 -5.64
CA ALA A 124 7.90 16.14 -6.19
C ALA A 124 7.16 15.75 -7.48
N GLU A 125 7.73 14.84 -8.24
CA GLU A 125 7.24 14.44 -9.56
C GLU A 125 6.79 12.98 -9.58
N THR A 126 5.76 12.71 -10.40
CA THR A 126 5.26 11.35 -10.62
C THR A 126 6.31 10.55 -11.41
N PRO A 127 6.82 9.42 -10.87
CA PRO A 127 7.86 8.65 -11.54
C PRO A 127 7.37 8.04 -12.85
N GLN A 128 8.26 7.92 -13.80
CA GLN A 128 8.02 7.24 -15.07
C GLN A 128 8.02 5.72 -14.88
N HIS A 129 7.35 5.01 -15.78
CA HIS A 129 7.51 3.55 -15.90
C HIS A 129 8.98 3.18 -16.04
N GLY A 130 9.44 2.18 -15.30
CA GLY A 130 10.83 1.73 -15.31
C GLY A 130 11.74 2.47 -14.32
N ALA A 131 11.26 3.50 -13.62
CA ALA A 131 12.06 4.19 -12.61
C ALA A 131 12.45 3.23 -11.47
N ALA A 132 13.74 3.22 -11.11
CA ALA A 132 14.24 2.47 -9.96
C ALA A 132 13.86 3.18 -8.65
N VAL A 133 13.44 2.40 -7.67
CA VAL A 133 13.04 2.90 -6.35
C VAL A 133 13.63 2.05 -5.23
N THR A 134 13.85 2.70 -4.10
CA THR A 134 14.31 2.05 -2.86
C THR A 134 13.38 2.39 -1.70
N VAL A 135 13.12 1.43 -0.83
CA VAL A 135 12.33 1.62 0.39
C VAL A 135 12.99 2.64 1.32
N LYS A 136 12.18 3.50 1.91
CA LYS A 136 12.55 4.43 2.98
C LYS A 136 11.60 4.22 4.15
N PHE A 137 12.14 3.96 5.33
CA PHE A 137 11.36 3.84 6.54
C PHE A 137 11.13 5.23 7.16
N ILE A 138 9.98 5.38 7.81
CA ILE A 138 9.54 6.63 8.42
C ILE A 138 9.76 6.51 9.91
N ASP A 139 10.59 7.40 10.49
CA ASP A 139 10.98 7.37 11.90
C ASP A 139 9.85 7.80 12.84
N GLU A 140 8.86 8.55 12.34
CA GLU A 140 7.70 8.96 13.13
C GLU A 140 6.70 7.80 13.26
N ALA A 141 6.11 7.65 14.45
CA ALA A 141 5.08 6.65 14.69
C ALA A 141 3.88 6.85 13.74
N PRO A 142 3.65 5.93 12.81
CA PRO A 142 2.62 6.12 11.79
C PRO A 142 1.22 5.90 12.35
N ALA A 143 0.25 6.63 11.81
CA ALA A 143 -1.16 6.44 12.11
C ALA A 143 -1.68 5.06 11.62
N HIS A 144 -0.98 4.45 10.67
CA HIS A 144 -1.29 3.14 10.11
C HIS A 144 0.01 2.42 9.71
N PRO A 145 0.15 1.09 9.91
CA PRO A 145 1.37 0.35 9.57
C PRO A 145 1.86 0.52 8.13
N LEU A 146 0.95 0.68 7.17
CA LEU A 146 1.30 0.97 5.77
C LEU A 146 1.96 2.35 5.59
N LEU A 147 1.95 3.23 6.58
CA LEU A 147 2.66 4.50 6.57
C LEU A 147 4.06 4.42 7.15
N ALA A 148 4.45 3.28 7.74
CA ALA A 148 5.77 3.07 8.33
C ALA A 148 6.90 3.13 7.29
N PHE A 149 6.58 3.00 6.01
CA PHE A 149 7.54 3.12 4.93
C PHE A 149 6.96 3.79 3.69
N ALA A 150 7.82 4.19 2.78
CA ALA A 150 7.51 4.67 1.44
C ALA A 150 8.65 4.27 0.50
N PHE A 151 8.51 4.52 -0.77
CA PHE A 151 9.60 4.36 -1.73
C PHE A 151 10.12 5.72 -2.17
N ALA A 152 11.41 5.80 -2.47
CA ALA A 152 12.03 6.97 -3.05
C ALA A 152 12.69 6.60 -4.39
N ILE A 153 12.65 7.51 -5.36
CA ILE A 153 13.32 7.34 -6.65
C ILE A 153 14.83 7.36 -6.40
N GLU A 154 15.57 6.42 -6.96
CA GLU A 154 17.03 6.42 -6.89
C GLU A 154 17.59 7.65 -7.61
N GLY A 155 18.49 8.38 -6.92
CA GLY A 155 19.14 9.58 -7.47
C GLY A 155 18.30 10.87 -7.38
N ALA A 156 17.08 10.84 -6.87
CA ALA A 156 16.36 12.06 -6.52
C ALA A 156 16.90 12.60 -5.19
N THR A 157 17.49 13.78 -5.24
CA THR A 157 17.83 14.55 -4.00
C THR A 157 16.53 14.97 -3.33
N PRO A 158 16.44 14.91 -1.99
CA PRO A 158 15.25 15.30 -1.23
C PRO A 158 14.87 16.75 -1.41
#